data_d7f3cd8d45903de2f64ef6483956e337
#
_entry.id   d7f3cd8d45903de2f64ef6483956e337
#
_cell.length_a   1.000
_cell.length_b   1.000
_cell.length_c   1.000
_cell.angle_alpha   90.00
_cell.angle_beta   90.00
_cell.angle_gamma   90.00
#
_symmetry.space_group_name_H-M   'P 1'
#
loop_
_entity.id
_entity.type
_entity.pdbx_description
1 polymer ?
#
loop_
_entity_poly.entity_id
_entity_poly.type
_entity_poly.pdbx_seq_one_letter_code
_entity_poly.pdbx_strand_id
1 'polypeptide(L)'
;MAKKLVEVSSEKETKSTEKSGLNIDLSDLKKIGAAILAFVASNPDLISKLLKKPASYLKKIINGEDVSKDTKKTVNKTIKDSKSGGLSSILESLTSLSGGDKETDDIFGKISKTVKGAKVAEAAGVDVGGLLGGLFGGSSKKSSKKSSKSSDSGLGSLLKGLFK
;
A
#
# COMPACT_ATOMS: atom_id res chain seq x y z
N MET A 1 42.45 12.65 -44.14
CA MET A 1 40.98 12.79 -44.10
C MET A 1 40.46 11.98 -42.93
N ALA A 2 40.20 12.63 -41.80
CA ALA A 2 39.70 11.95 -40.61
C ALA A 2 38.16 12.02 -40.59
N LYS A 3 37.49 10.88 -40.61
CA LYS A 3 36.05 10.78 -40.44
C LYS A 3 35.75 10.71 -38.95
N LYS A 4 35.10 11.76 -38.46
CA LYS A 4 34.63 11.91 -37.11
C LYS A 4 33.35 11.10 -36.95
N LEU A 5 33.39 10.02 -36.20
CA LEU A 5 32.19 9.29 -35.76
C LEU A 5 31.49 10.12 -34.70
N VAL A 6 30.26 10.50 -34.98
CA VAL A 6 29.35 11.08 -34.00
C VAL A 6 28.61 9.93 -33.31
N GLU A 7 28.94 9.73 -32.07
CA GLU A 7 28.26 8.81 -31.19
C GLU A 7 26.98 9.49 -30.71
N VAL A 8 25.85 8.96 -31.19
CA VAL A 8 24.53 9.42 -30.73
C VAL A 8 24.21 8.66 -29.46
N SER A 9 24.42 9.31 -28.32
CA SER A 9 23.92 8.85 -27.03
C SER A 9 22.39 8.93 -27.04
N SER A 10 21.75 7.78 -27.03
CA SER A 10 20.31 7.66 -26.85
C SER A 10 19.97 8.00 -25.40
N GLU A 11 19.73 9.28 -25.12
CA GLU A 11 19.10 9.69 -23.86
C GLU A 11 17.65 9.23 -23.87
N LYS A 12 17.39 8.25 -23.04
CA LYS A 12 16.06 7.78 -22.74
C LYS A 12 15.38 8.83 -21.86
N GLU A 13 14.70 9.77 -22.51
CA GLU A 13 13.86 10.75 -21.82
C GLU A 13 12.78 10.03 -21.02
N THR A 14 12.98 9.95 -19.73
CA THR A 14 11.89 9.67 -18.79
C THR A 14 10.97 10.88 -18.79
N LYS A 15 9.83 10.72 -19.42
CA LYS A 15 8.77 11.72 -19.49
C LYS A 15 8.23 11.95 -18.09
N SER A 16 8.82 12.90 -17.37
CA SER A 16 8.26 13.40 -16.12
C SER A 16 7.02 14.20 -16.45
N THR A 17 5.88 13.70 -16.03
CA THR A 17 4.61 14.40 -16.15
C THR A 17 4.59 15.54 -15.15
N GLU A 18 5.00 16.72 -15.56
CA GLU A 18 4.81 17.96 -14.82
C GLU A 18 3.31 18.25 -14.71
N LYS A 19 2.72 17.85 -13.62
CA LYS A 19 1.45 18.42 -13.15
C LYS A 19 1.64 18.89 -11.71
N SER A 20 1.59 20.21 -11.57
CA SER A 20 1.53 20.95 -10.30
C SER A 20 2.78 20.84 -9.40
N GLY A 21 3.88 21.52 -9.74
CA GLY A 21 4.86 22.04 -8.78
C GLY A 21 5.43 21.14 -7.68
N LEU A 22 5.11 19.84 -7.69
CA LEU A 22 5.48 18.85 -6.70
C LEU A 22 6.32 17.78 -7.39
N ASN A 23 7.64 17.89 -7.23
CA ASN A 23 8.56 16.86 -7.71
C ASN A 23 8.40 15.60 -6.85
N ILE A 24 7.55 14.69 -7.29
CA ILE A 24 7.45 13.34 -6.74
C ILE A 24 8.00 12.36 -7.74
N ASP A 25 8.95 11.55 -7.29
CA ASP A 25 9.39 10.40 -8.04
C ASP A 25 8.40 9.24 -7.82
N LEU A 26 7.81 8.73 -8.91
CA LEU A 26 6.90 7.58 -8.85
C LEU A 26 7.56 6.34 -8.24
N SER A 27 8.85 6.16 -8.48
CA SER A 27 9.61 5.06 -7.87
C SER A 27 9.64 5.17 -6.35
N ASP A 28 9.85 6.38 -5.83
CA ASP A 28 9.80 6.66 -4.39
C ASP A 28 8.39 6.44 -3.83
N LEU A 29 7.36 6.87 -4.55
CA LEU A 29 5.97 6.67 -4.14
C LEU A 29 5.59 5.19 -4.08
N LYS A 30 6.07 4.37 -5.01
CA LYS A 30 5.91 2.91 -4.99
C LYS A 30 6.60 2.29 -3.78
N LYS A 31 7.81 2.72 -3.43
CA LYS A 31 8.51 2.28 -2.22
C LYS A 31 7.74 2.61 -0.95
N ILE A 32 7.21 3.81 -0.85
CA ILE A 32 6.37 4.24 0.27
C ILE A 32 5.12 3.38 0.36
N GLY A 33 4.43 3.17 -0.75
CA GLY A 33 3.24 2.31 -0.81
C GLY A 33 3.53 0.87 -0.38
N ALA A 34 4.62 0.29 -0.88
CA ALA A 34 5.07 -1.05 -0.51
C ALA A 34 5.42 -1.14 0.99
N ALA A 35 6.07 -0.11 1.56
CA ALA A 35 6.39 -0.06 2.98
C ALA A 35 5.13 0.00 3.86
N ILE A 36 4.15 0.80 3.47
CA ILE A 36 2.86 0.88 4.17
C ILE A 36 2.13 -0.47 4.10
N LEU A 37 2.11 -1.10 2.93
CA LEU A 37 1.47 -2.40 2.75
C LEU A 37 2.15 -3.48 3.60
N ALA A 38 3.48 -3.53 3.61
CA ALA A 38 4.26 -4.45 4.43
C ALA A 38 4.00 -4.22 5.93
N PHE A 39 3.94 -2.96 6.35
CA PHE A 39 3.63 -2.62 7.74
C PHE A 39 2.24 -3.10 8.15
N VAL A 40 1.23 -2.83 7.34
CA VAL A 40 -0.16 -3.25 7.59
C VAL A 40 -0.28 -4.77 7.61
N ALA A 41 0.39 -5.47 6.69
CA ALA A 41 0.36 -6.92 6.62
C ALA A 41 1.09 -7.60 7.79
N SER A 42 2.21 -7.00 8.27
CA SER A 42 3.07 -7.59 9.29
C SER A 42 2.67 -7.24 10.73
N ASN A 43 1.85 -6.21 10.91
CA ASN A 43 1.50 -5.70 12.23
C ASN A 43 -0.02 -5.58 12.42
N PRO A 44 -0.75 -6.69 12.46
CA PRO A 44 -2.21 -6.66 12.57
C PRO A 44 -2.70 -5.94 13.84
N ASP A 45 -1.99 -6.09 14.96
CA ASP A 45 -2.33 -5.44 16.24
C ASP A 45 -2.21 -3.91 16.19
N LEU A 46 -1.38 -3.39 15.28
CA LEU A 46 -1.17 -1.96 15.13
C LEU A 46 -2.16 -1.33 14.15
N ILE A 47 -2.96 -2.10 13.43
CA ILE A 47 -3.95 -1.58 12.49
C ILE A 47 -4.98 -0.72 13.22
N SER A 48 -5.47 -1.15 14.38
CA SER A 48 -6.38 -0.35 15.21
C SER A 48 -5.79 1.00 15.59
N LYS A 49 -4.50 1.02 15.92
CA LYS A 49 -3.78 2.26 16.24
C LYS A 49 -3.56 3.13 15.02
N LEU A 50 -3.27 2.51 13.87
CA LEU A 50 -3.16 3.20 12.58
C LEU A 50 -4.49 3.84 12.18
N LEU A 51 -5.61 3.18 12.38
CA LEU A 51 -6.95 3.72 12.10
C LEU A 51 -7.30 4.91 12.99
N LYS A 52 -6.87 4.88 14.25
CA LYS A 52 -7.11 5.98 15.21
C LYS A 52 -6.20 7.20 14.96
N LYS A 53 -4.94 6.97 14.59
CA LYS A 53 -3.94 8.03 14.40
C LYS A 53 -3.14 7.80 13.09
N PRO A 54 -3.80 7.81 11.93
CA PRO A 54 -3.17 7.43 10.67
C PRO A 54 -1.98 8.31 10.31
N ALA A 55 -2.09 9.63 10.48
CA ALA A 55 -1.03 10.56 10.14
C ALA A 55 0.27 10.31 10.92
N SER A 56 0.16 9.95 12.20
CA SER A 56 1.33 9.71 13.06
C SER A 56 2.10 8.45 12.65
N TYR A 57 1.40 7.37 12.38
CA TYR A 57 2.01 6.09 11.98
C TYR A 57 2.55 6.13 10.57
N LEU A 58 1.79 6.70 9.62
CA LEU A 58 2.24 6.84 8.23
C LEU A 58 3.52 7.66 8.13
N LYS A 59 3.62 8.79 8.86
CA LYS A 59 4.84 9.58 8.90
C LYS A 59 6.05 8.80 9.43
N LYS A 60 5.87 7.96 10.43
CA LYS A 60 6.95 7.09 10.93
C LYS A 60 7.44 6.10 9.87
N ILE A 61 6.51 5.47 9.16
CA ILE A 61 6.83 4.52 8.09
C ILE A 61 7.60 5.22 6.98
N ILE A 62 7.09 6.34 6.49
CA ILE A 62 7.67 7.10 5.38
C ILE A 62 9.04 7.66 5.71
N ASN A 63 9.23 8.15 6.93
CA ASN A 63 10.53 8.69 7.36
C ASN A 63 11.61 7.60 7.51
N GLY A 64 11.20 6.35 7.73
CA GLY A 64 12.09 5.20 7.75
C GLY A 64 12.54 4.71 6.37
N GLU A 65 11.87 5.14 5.29
CA GLU A 65 12.17 4.70 3.94
C GLU A 65 13.28 5.56 3.28
N ASP A 66 14.06 4.89 2.45
CA ASP A 66 15.12 5.54 1.66
C ASP A 66 14.51 6.12 0.37
N VAL A 67 13.93 7.30 0.50
CA VAL A 67 13.32 8.06 -0.59
C VAL A 67 13.83 9.50 -0.55
N SER A 68 13.66 10.21 -1.65
CA SER A 68 14.12 11.59 -1.77
C SER A 68 13.47 12.51 -0.72
N LYS A 69 14.20 13.53 -0.29
CA LYS A 69 13.71 14.51 0.69
C LYS A 69 12.47 15.25 0.20
N ASP A 70 12.40 15.52 -1.10
CA ASP A 70 11.28 16.25 -1.70
C ASP A 70 10.03 15.38 -1.74
N THR A 71 10.16 14.09 -2.07
CA THR A 71 9.06 13.14 -1.97
C THR A 71 8.56 13.02 -0.53
N LYS A 72 9.46 12.91 0.46
CA LYS A 72 9.08 12.88 1.88
C LYS A 72 8.31 14.13 2.31
N LYS A 73 8.76 15.31 1.91
CA LYS A 73 8.08 16.59 2.20
C LYS A 73 6.68 16.61 1.62
N THR A 74 6.55 16.26 0.34
CA THR A 74 5.28 16.28 -0.37
C THR A 74 4.29 15.29 0.23
N VAL A 75 4.71 14.06 0.47
CA VAL A 75 3.85 13.03 1.07
C VAL A 75 3.45 13.41 2.49
N ASN A 76 4.37 13.91 3.31
CA ASN A 76 4.06 14.38 4.66
C ASN A 76 3.10 15.57 4.68
N LYS A 77 3.21 16.48 3.69
CA LYS A 77 2.26 17.57 3.49
C LYS A 77 0.88 17.03 3.13
N THR A 78 0.80 16.13 2.17
CA THR A 78 -0.45 15.49 1.74
C THR A 78 -1.14 14.77 2.90
N ILE A 79 -0.39 14.04 3.72
CA ILE A 79 -0.91 13.40 4.93
C ILE A 79 -1.46 14.43 5.92
N LYS A 80 -0.77 15.54 6.10
CA LYS A 80 -1.21 16.61 6.98
C LYS A 80 -2.50 17.26 6.50
N ASP A 81 -2.59 17.53 5.20
CA ASP A 81 -3.74 18.19 4.58
C ASP A 81 -4.97 17.27 4.57
N SER A 82 -4.77 15.97 4.46
CA SER A 82 -5.83 14.95 4.45
C SER A 82 -6.24 14.44 5.86
N LYS A 83 -5.72 15.02 6.92
CA LYS A 83 -5.89 14.55 8.29
C LYS A 83 -7.34 14.50 8.76
N SER A 84 -8.19 15.39 8.27
CA SER A 84 -9.61 15.47 8.66
C SER A 84 -10.47 14.31 8.12
N GLY A 85 -10.06 13.68 7.02
CA GLY A 85 -10.80 12.59 6.38
C GLY A 85 -10.44 11.17 6.86
N GLY A 86 -9.51 11.03 7.80
CA GLY A 86 -9.02 9.74 8.28
C GLY A 86 -8.12 9.01 7.29
N LEU A 87 -7.91 7.71 7.52
CA LEU A 87 -6.98 6.90 6.72
C LEU A 87 -7.41 6.78 5.26
N SER A 88 -8.72 6.62 4.98
CA SER A 88 -9.23 6.52 3.61
C SER A 88 -8.92 7.77 2.79
N SER A 89 -9.14 8.95 3.36
CA SER A 89 -8.84 10.22 2.71
C SER A 89 -7.36 10.40 2.44
N ILE A 90 -6.51 9.98 3.37
CA ILE A 90 -5.05 10.01 3.20
C ILE A 90 -4.63 9.10 2.06
N LEU A 91 -5.14 7.86 2.00
CA LEU A 91 -4.83 6.90 0.94
C LEU A 91 -5.30 7.39 -0.43
N GLU A 92 -6.49 7.98 -0.52
CA GLU A 92 -6.99 8.59 -1.77
C GLU A 92 -6.09 9.73 -2.23
N SER A 93 -5.68 10.60 -1.32
CA SER A 93 -4.77 11.70 -1.64
C SER A 93 -3.39 11.21 -2.08
N LEU A 94 -2.86 10.15 -1.46
CA LEU A 94 -1.60 9.53 -1.87
C LEU A 94 -1.73 8.85 -3.24
N THR A 95 -2.85 8.19 -3.51
CA THR A 95 -3.15 7.61 -4.83
C THR A 95 -3.22 8.69 -5.89
N SER A 96 -3.80 9.84 -5.60
CA SER A 96 -3.89 10.98 -6.52
C SER A 96 -2.50 11.52 -6.90
N LEU A 97 -1.49 11.37 -6.05
CA LEU A 97 -0.12 11.77 -6.36
C LEU A 97 0.52 10.88 -7.44
N SER A 98 0.02 9.68 -7.66
CA SER A 98 0.52 8.76 -8.70
C SER A 98 0.21 9.23 -10.12
N GLY A 99 -0.74 10.14 -10.27
CA GLY A 99 -1.17 10.62 -11.59
C GLY A 99 -1.83 9.56 -12.47
N GLY A 100 -2.30 8.45 -11.88
CA GLY A 100 -2.91 7.33 -12.61
C GLY A 100 -1.93 6.23 -13.01
N ASP A 101 -0.77 6.16 -12.36
CA ASP A 101 0.16 5.05 -12.54
C ASP A 101 -0.43 3.76 -11.96
N LYS A 102 -0.67 2.76 -12.83
CA LYS A 102 -1.38 1.52 -12.48
C LYS A 102 -0.71 0.74 -11.35
N GLU A 103 0.62 0.65 -11.35
CA GLU A 103 1.33 -0.10 -10.32
C GLU A 103 1.19 0.55 -8.95
N THR A 104 1.26 1.87 -8.90
CA THR A 104 1.07 2.64 -7.67
C THR A 104 -0.39 2.52 -7.19
N ASP A 105 -1.34 2.66 -8.10
CA ASP A 105 -2.77 2.53 -7.79
C ASP A 105 -3.10 1.13 -7.27
N ASP A 106 -2.50 0.08 -7.83
CA ASP A 106 -2.65 -1.30 -7.36
C ASP A 106 -2.11 -1.48 -5.93
N ILE A 107 -0.95 -0.90 -5.62
CA ILE A 107 -0.36 -0.96 -4.28
C ILE A 107 -1.27 -0.28 -3.27
N PHE A 108 -1.71 0.94 -3.53
CA PHE A 108 -2.61 1.68 -2.64
C PHE A 108 -4.00 1.05 -2.57
N GLY A 109 -4.48 0.46 -3.66
CA GLY A 109 -5.71 -0.33 -3.69
C GLY A 109 -5.64 -1.55 -2.78
N LYS A 110 -4.53 -2.28 -2.78
CA LYS A 110 -4.28 -3.40 -1.86
C LYS A 110 -4.26 -2.93 -0.40
N ILE A 111 -3.58 -1.83 -0.10
CA ILE A 111 -3.57 -1.24 1.25
C ILE A 111 -4.99 -0.92 1.69
N SER A 112 -5.77 -0.25 0.84
CA SER A 112 -7.15 0.12 1.15
C SER A 112 -8.03 -1.09 1.42
N LYS A 113 -7.93 -2.13 0.60
CA LYS A 113 -8.66 -3.40 0.79
C LYS A 113 -8.26 -4.09 2.10
N THR A 114 -6.96 -4.16 2.39
CA THR A 114 -6.45 -4.76 3.62
C THR A 114 -6.95 -4.03 4.86
N VAL A 115 -6.93 -2.71 4.85
CA VAL A 115 -7.40 -1.88 5.97
C VAL A 115 -8.91 -2.00 6.14
N LYS A 116 -9.68 -2.02 5.06
CA LYS A 116 -11.13 -2.23 5.11
C LYS A 116 -11.46 -3.61 5.65
N GLY A 117 -10.76 -4.65 5.20
CA GLY A 117 -10.92 -6.01 5.70
C GLY A 117 -10.59 -6.13 7.19
N ALA A 118 -9.51 -5.52 7.64
CA ALA A 118 -9.12 -5.47 9.05
C ALA A 118 -10.17 -4.76 9.92
N LYS A 119 -10.72 -3.65 9.45
CA LYS A 119 -11.77 -2.90 10.17
C LYS A 119 -13.04 -3.72 10.33
N VAL A 120 -13.44 -4.46 9.30
CA VAL A 120 -14.62 -5.34 9.35
C VAL A 120 -14.37 -6.52 10.29
N ALA A 121 -13.18 -7.13 10.25
CA ALA A 121 -12.81 -8.22 11.12
C ALA A 121 -12.77 -7.79 12.59
N GLU A 122 -12.22 -6.63 12.91
CA GLU A 122 -12.22 -6.06 14.25
C GLU A 122 -13.63 -5.83 14.78
N ALA A 123 -14.52 -5.28 13.95
CA ALA A 123 -15.92 -5.06 14.31
C ALA A 123 -16.70 -6.39 14.54
N ALA A 124 -16.30 -7.45 13.85
CA ALA A 124 -16.86 -8.79 14.01
C ALA A 124 -16.22 -9.60 15.15
N GLY A 125 -15.21 -9.09 15.84
CA GLY A 125 -14.48 -9.79 16.89
C GLY A 125 -13.58 -10.93 16.38
N VAL A 126 -13.22 -10.89 15.09
CA VAL A 126 -12.36 -11.89 14.45
C VAL A 126 -10.89 -11.46 14.55
N ASP A 127 -10.00 -12.43 14.77
CA ASP A 127 -8.55 -12.18 14.78
C ASP A 127 -8.08 -11.74 13.38
N VAL A 128 -7.71 -10.47 13.29
CA VAL A 128 -7.23 -9.84 12.07
C VAL A 128 -5.93 -10.48 11.56
N GLY A 129 -5.10 -10.99 12.47
CA GLY A 129 -3.84 -11.65 12.13
C GLY A 129 -4.03 -12.91 11.31
N GLY A 130 -4.98 -13.75 11.70
CA GLY A 130 -5.33 -14.97 10.99
C GLY A 130 -5.91 -14.70 9.60
N LEU A 131 -6.72 -13.65 9.47
CA LEU A 131 -7.38 -13.27 8.22
C LEU A 131 -6.39 -12.69 7.20
N LEU A 132 -5.46 -11.86 7.66
CA LEU A 132 -4.42 -11.28 6.82
C LEU A 132 -3.36 -12.33 6.41
N GLY A 133 -3.01 -13.25 7.31
CA GLY A 133 -2.12 -14.36 6.98
C GLY A 133 -2.67 -15.24 5.86
N GLY A 134 -3.98 -15.46 5.82
CA GLY A 134 -4.65 -16.18 4.74
C GLY A 134 -4.69 -15.42 3.42
N LEU A 135 -4.78 -14.09 3.45
CA LEU A 135 -4.87 -13.26 2.26
C LEU A 135 -3.51 -13.04 1.57
N PHE A 136 -2.45 -12.93 2.37
CA PHE A 136 -1.08 -12.71 1.86
C PHE A 136 -0.21 -13.97 1.87
N GLY A 137 -0.63 -15.03 2.58
CA GLY A 137 0.09 -16.30 2.71
C GLY A 137 -0.19 -17.32 1.61
N GLY A 138 -0.71 -16.92 0.46
CA GLY A 138 -0.98 -17.80 -0.66
C GLY A 138 0.29 -18.27 -1.37
N SER A 139 0.88 -19.34 -0.90
CA SER A 139 1.62 -20.37 -1.61
C SER A 139 2.76 -20.95 -0.78
N SER A 140 2.44 -21.85 0.10
CA SER A 140 3.37 -22.90 0.46
C SER A 140 2.61 -24.21 0.59
N LYS A 141 2.60 -24.95 -0.51
CA LYS A 141 2.32 -26.38 -0.49
C LYS A 141 3.28 -27.05 0.48
N LYS A 142 2.78 -27.66 1.54
CA LYS A 142 3.11 -29.05 1.84
C LYS A 142 2.23 -29.60 2.95
N SER A 143 1.39 -30.51 2.50
CA SER A 143 0.92 -31.71 3.16
C SER A 143 1.45 -32.02 4.57
N SER A 144 0.55 -32.13 5.52
CA SER A 144 0.49 -33.33 6.32
C SER A 144 -0.92 -33.52 6.91
N LYS A 145 -1.43 -34.67 6.59
CA LYS A 145 -2.61 -35.36 7.03
C LYS A 145 -2.65 -35.44 8.54
N LYS A 146 -3.67 -34.89 9.18
CA LYS A 146 -4.39 -35.66 10.22
C LYS A 146 -5.71 -34.97 10.60
N SER A 147 -6.72 -35.80 10.51
CA SER A 147 -8.11 -35.58 10.87
C SER A 147 -8.34 -34.90 12.21
N SER A 148 -9.17 -33.87 12.21
CA SER A 148 -10.19 -33.71 13.24
C SER A 148 -11.33 -32.87 12.69
N LYS A 149 -12.49 -33.47 12.82
CA LYS A 149 -13.83 -33.05 12.48
C LYS A 149 -14.19 -31.85 13.37
N SER A 150 -14.38 -30.67 12.76
CA SER A 150 -15.20 -29.65 13.40
C SER A 150 -15.64 -28.59 12.41
N SER A 151 -16.95 -28.49 12.26
CA SER A 151 -17.76 -27.31 12.05
C SER A 151 -17.38 -26.42 10.85
N ASP A 152 -18.07 -26.71 9.79
CA ASP A 152 -18.37 -25.84 8.67
C ASP A 152 -18.99 -24.52 9.21
N SER A 153 -18.16 -23.56 9.52
CA SER A 153 -18.59 -22.23 9.89
C SER A 153 -18.58 -21.36 8.65
N GLY A 154 -19.76 -21.00 8.22
CA GLY A 154 -20.16 -20.26 7.05
C GLY A 154 -19.49 -18.93 6.68
N LEU A 155 -18.20 -18.75 6.99
CA LEU A 155 -17.45 -17.55 6.61
C LEU A 155 -17.12 -17.48 5.13
N GLY A 156 -17.05 -18.61 4.44
CA GLY A 156 -16.85 -18.66 2.99
C GLY A 156 -18.00 -18.05 2.17
N SER A 157 -19.21 -18.06 2.74
CA SER A 157 -20.38 -17.50 2.11
C SER A 157 -20.45 -15.96 2.21
N LEU A 158 -19.93 -15.39 3.28
CA LEU A 158 -19.87 -13.93 3.50
C LEU A 158 -18.85 -13.25 2.60
N LEU A 159 -17.72 -13.90 2.35
CA LEU A 159 -16.69 -13.37 1.47
C LEU A 159 -17.11 -13.39 -0.01
N LYS A 160 -17.93 -14.35 -0.41
CA LYS A 160 -18.44 -14.45 -1.79
C LYS A 160 -19.38 -13.31 -2.19
N GLY A 161 -20.03 -12.68 -1.22
CA GLY A 161 -20.91 -11.52 -1.44
C GLY A 161 -20.19 -10.18 -1.52
N LEU A 162 -18.95 -10.11 -1.06
CA LEU A 162 -18.20 -8.86 -0.99
C LEU A 162 -17.39 -8.54 -2.28
N PHE A 163 -17.24 -9.53 -3.18
CA PHE A 163 -16.45 -9.43 -4.40
C PHE A 163 -17.26 -9.55 -5.70
N LYS A 164 -18.55 -9.22 -5.63
CA LYS A 164 -19.40 -9.16 -6.83
C LYS A 164 -19.68 -7.73 -7.25
#